data_1e2c6e905e304e487f8143b3df759421
#
_entry.id   1e2c6e905e304e487f8143b3df759421
#
_cell.length_a   1.000
_cell.length_b   1.000
_cell.length_c   1.000
_cell.angle_alpha   90.00
_cell.angle_beta   90.00
_cell.angle_gamma   90.00
#
_symmetry.space_group_name_H-M   'P 1'
#
loop_
_entity.id
_entity.type
_entity.pdbx_description
1 polymer ?
#
loop_
_entity_poly.entity_id
_entity_poly.type
_entity_poly.pdbx_seq_one_letter_code
_entity_poly.pdbx_strand_id
1 'polypeptide(L)'
;MNLFDVYPLFNINIVKGKGCKVWDDNGQEYLDIYGGHAVISIGHCHPHYVEMMTDQLNKLGFYSNSVINKLQQQLAERLGKISGYDDYQLFLINSGAEANENALKLASFKTGRTRVLSAEKAFHGRTSLAVEVTNNPKIIAPINANGHTTYLPLNDIEAWEKELAKGDVCACIIECIQGVGGIRLATPEFAQALQALCKKYGAILICDEIQCGYGRSGKFFAHQWLDIRPDIITCAKGIG
;
A
#
# COMPACT_ATOMS: atom_id res chain seq x y z
N MET A 1 7.62 21.93 -23.92
CA MET A 1 7.57 20.49 -23.50
C MET A 1 6.16 20.23 -23.03
N ASN A 2 5.53 19.15 -23.48
CA ASN A 2 4.17 18.77 -23.09
C ASN A 2 4.22 17.65 -22.05
N LEU A 3 3.16 17.56 -21.23
CA LEU A 3 3.00 16.40 -20.34
C LEU A 3 2.77 15.13 -21.19
N PHE A 4 3.33 14.01 -20.73
CA PHE A 4 3.08 12.72 -21.35
C PHE A 4 1.66 12.27 -20.99
N ASP A 5 0.87 11.90 -22.01
CA ASP A 5 -0.52 11.48 -21.83
C ASP A 5 -0.59 10.04 -21.32
N VAL A 6 -0.75 9.90 -19.98
CA VAL A 6 -0.80 8.60 -19.30
C VAL A 6 -2.21 8.23 -18.82
N TYR A 7 -3.01 9.24 -18.49
CA TYR A 7 -4.34 9.05 -17.88
C TYR A 7 -5.42 9.86 -18.61
N PRO A 8 -6.63 9.33 -18.73
CA PRO A 8 -7.77 10.16 -19.12
C PRO A 8 -8.01 11.22 -18.04
N LEU A 9 -8.04 12.49 -18.43
CA LEU A 9 -8.26 13.61 -17.54
C LEU A 9 -9.71 14.10 -17.63
N PHE A 10 -10.28 14.46 -16.48
CA PHE A 10 -11.47 15.29 -16.46
C PHE A 10 -11.07 16.74 -16.77
N ASN A 11 -11.86 17.44 -17.54
CA ASN A 11 -11.61 18.85 -17.87
C ASN A 11 -12.04 19.77 -16.70
N ILE A 12 -11.40 19.59 -15.57
CA ILE A 12 -11.62 20.36 -14.33
C ILE A 12 -10.26 20.69 -13.74
N ASN A 13 -10.00 21.97 -13.46
CA ASN A 13 -8.76 22.42 -12.83
C ASN A 13 -9.02 22.78 -11.38
N ILE A 14 -8.71 21.87 -10.46
CA ILE A 14 -8.87 22.11 -9.00
C ILE A 14 -7.70 22.95 -8.50
N VAL A 15 -8.00 24.10 -7.89
CA VAL A 15 -7.01 25.10 -7.43
C VAL A 15 -7.04 25.37 -5.93
N LYS A 16 -8.07 24.89 -5.21
CA LYS A 16 -8.21 25.13 -3.77
C LYS A 16 -8.90 23.94 -3.10
N GLY A 17 -8.48 23.64 -1.86
CA GLY A 17 -9.11 22.62 -1.02
C GLY A 17 -9.19 23.06 0.45
N LYS A 18 -10.26 22.63 1.15
CA LYS A 18 -10.41 22.79 2.60
C LYS A 18 -11.31 21.70 3.16
N GLY A 19 -10.80 20.87 4.05
CA GLY A 19 -11.52 19.74 4.59
C GLY A 19 -11.94 18.75 3.48
N CYS A 20 -13.23 18.51 3.33
CA CYS A 20 -13.79 17.64 2.26
C CYS A 20 -14.30 18.42 1.04
N LYS A 21 -13.95 19.70 0.89
CA LYS A 21 -14.38 20.54 -0.22
C LYS A 21 -13.20 20.97 -1.07
N VAL A 22 -13.41 21.04 -2.39
CA VAL A 22 -12.45 21.56 -3.36
C VAL A 22 -13.14 22.56 -4.28
N TRP A 23 -12.37 23.45 -4.90
CA TRP A 23 -12.86 24.46 -5.85
C TRP A 23 -12.00 24.45 -7.10
N ASP A 24 -12.66 24.59 -8.24
CA ASP A 24 -11.97 24.80 -9.51
C ASP A 24 -11.59 26.27 -9.74
N ASP A 25 -10.92 26.54 -10.86
CA ASP A 25 -10.49 27.87 -11.27
C ASP A 25 -11.65 28.80 -11.68
N ASN A 26 -12.87 28.28 -11.87
CA ASN A 26 -14.08 29.06 -12.08
C ASN A 26 -14.80 29.38 -10.75
N GLY A 27 -14.27 28.90 -9.62
CA GLY A 27 -14.85 29.07 -8.30
C GLY A 27 -15.98 28.10 -7.98
N GLN A 28 -16.23 27.10 -8.82
CA GLN A 28 -17.23 26.06 -8.54
C GLN A 28 -16.78 25.17 -7.39
N GLU A 29 -17.62 25.00 -6.37
CA GLU A 29 -17.38 24.12 -5.23
C GLU A 29 -17.81 22.68 -5.55
N TYR A 30 -16.98 21.72 -5.12
CA TYR A 30 -17.25 20.28 -5.19
C TYR A 30 -17.06 19.65 -3.81
N LEU A 31 -17.90 18.67 -3.50
CA LEU A 31 -17.67 17.77 -2.37
C LEU A 31 -16.71 16.67 -2.82
N ASP A 32 -15.50 16.64 -2.24
CA ASP A 32 -14.48 15.65 -2.55
C ASP A 32 -14.67 14.39 -1.70
N ILE A 33 -15.31 13.38 -2.29
CA ILE A 33 -15.41 12.02 -1.73
C ILE A 33 -14.40 11.05 -2.34
N TYR A 34 -13.54 11.55 -3.24
CA TYR A 34 -12.51 10.79 -3.91
C TYR A 34 -11.15 10.86 -3.18
N GLY A 35 -10.84 12.02 -2.61
CA GLY A 35 -9.63 12.27 -1.84
C GLY A 35 -8.33 12.00 -2.62
N GLY A 36 -8.34 12.23 -3.95
CA GLY A 36 -7.16 11.99 -4.79
C GLY A 36 -6.67 10.54 -4.74
N HIS A 37 -7.46 9.56 -5.15
CA HIS A 37 -7.20 8.12 -5.02
C HIS A 37 -7.08 7.65 -3.56
N ALA A 38 -7.89 8.22 -2.66
CA ALA A 38 -7.86 7.95 -1.22
C ALA A 38 -6.52 8.31 -0.54
N VAL A 39 -5.81 9.32 -1.07
CA VAL A 39 -4.57 9.84 -0.46
C VAL A 39 -4.89 10.77 0.72
N ILE A 40 -5.85 11.67 0.52
CA ILE A 40 -6.21 12.68 1.53
C ILE A 40 -7.00 12.02 2.67
N SER A 41 -6.34 11.82 3.82
CA SER A 41 -6.94 11.15 4.99
C SER A 41 -7.50 12.11 6.03
N ILE A 42 -6.87 13.29 6.19
CA ILE A 42 -7.20 14.28 7.22
C ILE A 42 -7.95 15.49 6.67
N GLY A 43 -8.34 15.46 5.39
CA GLY A 43 -8.92 16.58 4.66
C GLY A 43 -7.88 17.53 4.10
N HIS A 44 -8.30 18.29 3.06
CA HIS A 44 -7.44 19.26 2.41
C HIS A 44 -7.03 20.39 3.34
N CYS A 45 -5.77 20.77 3.30
CA CYS A 45 -5.20 21.92 4.01
C CYS A 45 -5.52 21.90 5.52
N HIS A 46 -5.40 20.74 6.18
CA HIS A 46 -5.59 20.65 7.63
C HIS A 46 -4.64 21.62 8.35
N PRO A 47 -5.12 22.54 9.19
CA PRO A 47 -4.30 23.64 9.73
C PRO A 47 -3.03 23.17 10.44
N HIS A 48 -3.14 22.16 11.29
CA HIS A 48 -1.99 21.62 12.01
C HIS A 48 -0.95 20.98 11.08
N TYR A 49 -1.39 20.27 10.04
CA TYR A 49 -0.48 19.70 9.04
C TYR A 49 0.29 20.80 8.29
N VAL A 50 -0.43 21.84 7.82
CA VAL A 50 0.17 22.98 7.11
C VAL A 50 1.18 23.70 8.00
N GLU A 51 0.83 23.95 9.27
CA GLU A 51 1.70 24.60 10.25
C GLU A 51 2.99 23.78 10.46
N MET A 52 2.88 22.50 10.75
CA MET A 52 4.04 21.62 11.02
C MET A 52 4.95 21.48 9.79
N MET A 53 4.38 21.36 8.59
CA MET A 53 5.15 21.28 7.35
C MET A 53 5.87 22.59 7.07
N THR A 54 5.21 23.75 7.25
CA THR A 54 5.81 25.07 7.05
C THR A 54 6.94 25.30 8.04
N ASP A 55 6.74 24.97 9.32
CA ASP A 55 7.78 25.10 10.36
C ASP A 55 9.00 24.24 10.02
N GLN A 56 8.79 22.97 9.62
CA GLN A 56 9.89 22.08 9.28
C GLN A 56 10.65 22.53 8.00
N LEU A 57 9.94 22.99 6.98
CA LEU A 57 10.57 23.50 5.74
C LEU A 57 11.43 24.74 6.00
N ASN A 58 11.03 25.60 6.92
CA ASN A 58 11.82 26.75 7.35
C ASN A 58 13.09 26.37 8.14
N LYS A 59 13.14 25.17 8.73
CA LYS A 59 14.32 24.66 9.46
C LYS A 59 15.22 23.83 8.55
N LEU A 60 14.66 22.83 7.91
CA LEU A 60 15.41 21.88 7.07
C LEU A 60 14.42 21.04 6.24
N GLY A 61 14.37 21.28 4.94
CA GLY A 61 13.48 20.55 4.03
C GLY A 61 13.99 19.15 3.68
N PHE A 62 15.31 18.95 3.63
CA PHE A 62 15.92 17.66 3.27
C PHE A 62 17.33 17.52 3.84
N TYR A 63 17.68 16.31 4.22
CA TYR A 63 19.07 15.88 4.45
C TYR A 63 19.25 14.39 4.17
N SER A 64 20.51 13.95 4.00
CA SER A 64 20.86 12.58 3.66
C SER A 64 20.53 11.58 4.78
N ASN A 65 20.16 10.36 4.40
CA ASN A 65 20.01 9.21 5.32
C ASN A 65 21.34 8.69 5.89
N SER A 66 22.48 9.30 5.54
CA SER A 66 23.79 8.94 6.10
C SER A 66 24.01 9.49 7.53
N VAL A 67 23.06 10.25 8.06
CA VAL A 67 23.08 10.78 9.43
C VAL A 67 21.80 10.43 10.17
N ILE A 68 21.85 10.49 11.49
CA ILE A 68 20.68 10.24 12.35
C ILE A 68 19.62 11.30 12.12
N ASN A 69 18.39 10.88 11.81
CA ASN A 69 17.22 11.73 11.73
C ASN A 69 16.25 11.39 12.87
N LYS A 70 16.19 12.24 13.88
CA LYS A 70 15.31 12.03 15.04
C LYS A 70 13.82 12.02 14.69
N LEU A 71 13.39 12.71 13.62
CA LEU A 71 12.00 12.69 13.18
C LEU A 71 11.58 11.32 12.65
N GLN A 72 12.49 10.62 11.96
CA GLN A 72 12.24 9.24 11.51
C GLN A 72 12.12 8.27 12.71
N GLN A 73 12.96 8.43 13.74
CA GLN A 73 12.87 7.63 14.95
C GLN A 73 11.55 7.87 15.69
N GLN A 74 11.15 9.14 15.84
CA GLN A 74 9.87 9.52 16.46
C GLN A 74 8.68 8.99 15.66
N LEU A 75 8.76 8.99 14.31
CA LEU A 75 7.73 8.41 13.48
C LEU A 75 7.60 6.90 13.72
N ALA A 76 8.72 6.17 13.74
CA ALA A 76 8.70 4.73 14.00
C ALA A 76 8.07 4.40 15.36
N GLU A 77 8.47 5.11 16.42
CA GLU A 77 7.91 4.94 17.78
C GLU A 77 6.40 5.23 17.82
N ARG A 78 5.97 6.36 17.23
CA ARG A 78 4.56 6.76 17.21
C ARG A 78 3.72 5.80 16.39
N LEU A 79 4.22 5.42 15.22
CA LEU A 79 3.52 4.51 14.32
C LEU A 79 3.33 3.14 14.99
N GLY A 80 4.38 2.59 15.61
CA GLY A 80 4.30 1.35 16.37
C GLY A 80 3.23 1.39 17.46
N LYS A 81 3.26 2.43 18.29
CA LYS A 81 2.29 2.62 19.40
C LYS A 81 0.84 2.76 18.92
N ILE A 82 0.60 3.57 17.88
CA ILE A 82 -0.76 3.84 17.39
C ILE A 82 -1.34 2.62 16.70
N SER A 83 -0.52 1.90 15.94
CA SER A 83 -0.95 0.73 15.18
C SER A 83 -1.00 -0.57 15.99
N GLY A 84 -0.29 -0.64 17.13
CA GLY A 84 -0.11 -1.86 17.92
C GLY A 84 0.99 -2.77 17.38
N TYR A 85 1.95 -2.20 16.63
CA TYR A 85 3.08 -2.90 16.00
C TYR A 85 4.44 -2.32 16.44
N ASP A 86 4.61 -2.07 17.74
CA ASP A 86 5.82 -1.52 18.34
C ASP A 86 7.02 -2.48 18.31
N ASP A 87 6.81 -3.74 18.03
CA ASP A 87 7.83 -4.76 17.78
C ASP A 87 8.25 -4.89 16.29
N TYR A 88 7.62 -4.13 15.38
CA TYR A 88 8.00 -4.08 13.95
C TYR A 88 9.07 -3.02 13.71
N GLN A 89 9.77 -3.17 12.59
CA GLN A 89 10.75 -2.19 12.13
C GLN A 89 10.20 -1.38 10.95
N LEU A 90 10.43 -0.07 10.97
CA LEU A 90 10.03 0.84 9.92
C LEU A 90 11.16 1.04 8.90
N PHE A 91 10.86 0.82 7.62
CA PHE A 91 11.71 1.17 6.50
C PHE A 91 11.01 2.22 5.63
N LEU A 92 11.60 3.42 5.52
CA LEU A 92 11.04 4.54 4.76
C LEU A 92 11.53 4.52 3.32
N ILE A 93 10.59 4.72 2.40
CA ILE A 93 10.79 4.78 0.94
C ILE A 93 9.87 5.86 0.35
N ASN A 94 9.85 6.04 -0.98
CA ASN A 94 9.22 7.22 -1.59
C ASN A 94 7.78 6.99 -2.09
N SER A 95 7.34 5.75 -2.26
CA SER A 95 6.02 5.46 -2.82
C SER A 95 5.47 4.11 -2.37
N GLY A 96 4.16 3.89 -2.55
CA GLY A 96 3.53 2.60 -2.30
C GLY A 96 4.07 1.49 -3.20
N ALA A 97 4.38 1.82 -4.47
CA ALA A 97 5.01 0.84 -5.37
C ALA A 97 6.38 0.41 -4.87
N GLU A 98 7.22 1.35 -4.41
CA GLU A 98 8.50 1.03 -3.79
C GLU A 98 8.36 0.25 -2.47
N ALA A 99 7.30 0.51 -1.69
CA ALA A 99 7.00 -0.27 -0.49
C ALA A 99 6.79 -1.74 -0.84
N ASN A 100 5.94 -2.02 -1.83
CA ASN A 100 5.68 -3.37 -2.30
C ASN A 100 6.92 -4.02 -2.94
N GLU A 101 7.70 -3.28 -3.74
CA GLU A 101 8.98 -3.76 -4.28
C GLU A 101 9.92 -4.25 -3.19
N ASN A 102 10.11 -3.43 -2.14
CA ASN A 102 11.02 -3.78 -1.06
C ASN A 102 10.45 -4.88 -0.16
N ALA A 103 9.15 -4.95 0.06
CA ALA A 103 8.51 -6.06 0.77
C ALA A 103 8.72 -7.40 0.05
N LEU A 104 8.48 -7.45 -1.25
CA LEU A 104 8.70 -8.64 -2.08
C LEU A 104 10.17 -9.05 -2.11
N LYS A 105 11.07 -8.08 -2.28
CA LYS A 105 12.51 -8.30 -2.26
C LYS A 105 12.98 -8.83 -0.90
N LEU A 106 12.48 -8.29 0.21
CA LEU A 106 12.80 -8.77 1.55
C LEU A 106 12.30 -10.19 1.78
N ALA A 107 11.07 -10.50 1.34
CA ALA A 107 10.51 -11.86 1.39
C ALA A 107 11.36 -12.86 0.60
N SER A 108 11.82 -12.48 -0.59
CA SER A 108 12.70 -13.30 -1.42
C SER A 108 14.06 -13.53 -0.76
N PHE A 109 14.69 -12.50 -0.18
CA PHE A 109 15.93 -12.65 0.60
C PHE A 109 15.75 -13.60 1.80
N LYS A 110 14.63 -13.47 2.52
CA LYS A 110 14.36 -14.27 3.71
C LYS A 110 14.15 -15.75 3.39
N THR A 111 13.50 -16.04 2.26
CA THR A 111 13.07 -17.41 1.92
C THR A 111 13.99 -18.10 0.92
N GLY A 112 14.83 -17.35 0.17
CA GLY A 112 15.60 -17.83 -0.95
C GLY A 112 14.76 -18.24 -2.17
N ARG A 113 13.46 -17.87 -2.19
CA ARG A 113 12.50 -18.23 -3.24
C ARG A 113 12.13 -17.02 -4.08
N THR A 114 11.49 -17.23 -5.24
CA THR A 114 11.16 -16.16 -6.19
C THR A 114 9.67 -16.05 -6.53
N ARG A 115 8.89 -17.10 -6.33
CA ARG A 115 7.48 -17.10 -6.74
C ARG A 115 6.60 -16.37 -5.72
N VAL A 116 5.66 -15.56 -6.21
CA VAL A 116 4.72 -14.78 -5.42
C VAL A 116 3.29 -15.21 -5.75
N LEU A 117 2.44 -15.31 -4.74
CA LEU A 117 1.00 -15.41 -4.92
C LEU A 117 0.36 -14.05 -4.71
N SER A 118 -0.48 -13.63 -5.64
CA SER A 118 -1.25 -12.39 -5.58
C SER A 118 -2.73 -12.67 -5.86
N ALA A 119 -3.62 -11.83 -5.37
CA ALA A 119 -5.04 -11.99 -5.65
C ALA A 119 -5.40 -11.50 -7.06
N GLU A 120 -6.38 -12.14 -7.68
CA GLU A 120 -7.01 -11.60 -8.88
C GLU A 120 -7.57 -10.19 -8.61
N LYS A 121 -7.49 -9.32 -9.63
CA LYS A 121 -7.89 -7.90 -9.56
C LYS A 121 -7.10 -7.07 -8.54
N ALA A 122 -5.98 -7.56 -8.02
CA ALA A 122 -5.11 -6.80 -7.15
C ALA A 122 -4.43 -5.64 -7.89
N PHE A 123 -4.13 -4.59 -7.14
CA PHE A 123 -3.31 -3.47 -7.60
C PHE A 123 -2.26 -3.11 -6.54
N HIS A 124 -1.00 -3.36 -6.84
CA HIS A 124 0.12 -3.15 -5.92
C HIS A 124 1.13 -2.11 -6.39
N GLY A 125 0.96 -1.56 -7.59
CA GLY A 125 1.82 -0.53 -8.15
C GLY A 125 2.12 -0.72 -9.64
N ARG A 126 3.06 0.10 -10.15
CA ARG A 126 3.41 0.15 -11.59
C ARG A 126 4.91 0.10 -11.84
N THR A 127 5.71 -0.08 -10.81
CA THR A 127 7.14 -0.38 -10.93
C THR A 127 7.35 -1.89 -11.14
N SER A 128 8.57 -2.34 -11.32
CA SER A 128 8.93 -3.66 -11.86
C SER A 128 8.18 -4.85 -11.21
N LEU A 129 8.48 -5.19 -9.95
CA LEU A 129 7.78 -6.29 -9.26
C LEU A 129 6.37 -5.91 -8.84
N ALA A 130 6.14 -4.65 -8.45
CA ALA A 130 4.81 -4.19 -8.06
C ALA A 130 3.79 -4.27 -9.20
N VAL A 131 4.21 -4.04 -10.46
CA VAL A 131 3.33 -4.23 -11.62
C VAL A 131 3.15 -5.70 -11.95
N GLU A 132 4.18 -6.54 -11.73
CA GLU A 132 4.07 -7.98 -11.96
C GLU A 132 3.11 -8.66 -10.98
N VAL A 133 2.96 -8.15 -9.75
CA VAL A 133 1.96 -8.66 -8.79
C VAL A 133 0.60 -7.95 -8.91
N THR A 134 0.47 -6.97 -9.81
CA THR A 134 -0.78 -6.29 -10.15
C THR A 134 -1.49 -7.07 -11.26
N ASN A 135 -2.71 -7.54 -10.98
CA ASN A 135 -3.48 -8.34 -11.96
C ASN A 135 -4.13 -7.44 -13.04
N ASN A 136 -3.29 -6.81 -13.86
CA ASN A 136 -3.75 -5.99 -15.00
C ASN A 136 -2.78 -6.10 -16.18
N PRO A 137 -3.01 -7.02 -17.14
CA PRO A 137 -2.11 -7.24 -18.27
C PRO A 137 -1.91 -6.02 -19.18
N LYS A 138 -2.80 -5.02 -19.11
CA LYS A 138 -2.69 -3.81 -19.94
C LYS A 138 -1.55 -2.87 -19.53
N ILE A 139 -1.04 -3.00 -18.30
CA ILE A 139 0.03 -2.15 -17.77
C ILE A 139 1.33 -2.91 -17.49
N ILE A 140 1.35 -4.21 -17.74
CA ILE A 140 2.56 -5.05 -17.61
C ILE A 140 3.33 -4.98 -18.92
N ALA A 141 4.47 -4.30 -18.91
CA ALA A 141 5.36 -4.27 -20.06
C ALA A 141 6.11 -5.61 -20.22
N PRO A 142 6.58 -5.98 -21.42
CA PRO A 142 7.34 -7.23 -21.63
C PRO A 142 8.53 -7.42 -20.67
N ILE A 143 9.20 -6.35 -20.31
CA ILE A 143 10.33 -6.37 -19.34
C ILE A 143 9.89 -6.71 -17.91
N ASN A 144 8.61 -6.57 -17.59
CA ASN A 144 8.03 -6.84 -16.28
C ASN A 144 7.26 -8.17 -16.23
N ALA A 145 7.15 -8.87 -17.35
CA ALA A 145 6.46 -10.15 -17.46
C ALA A 145 7.41 -11.33 -17.21
N ASN A 146 7.96 -11.40 -15.98
CA ASN A 146 9.00 -12.37 -15.63
C ASN A 146 8.44 -13.74 -15.21
N GLY A 147 7.14 -13.88 -15.03
CA GLY A 147 6.47 -15.14 -14.69
C GLY A 147 6.64 -15.59 -13.23
N HIS A 148 7.04 -14.70 -12.34
CA HIS A 148 7.18 -15.02 -10.92
C HIS A 148 5.86 -15.00 -10.16
N THR A 149 4.78 -14.47 -10.73
CA THR A 149 3.50 -14.29 -10.06
C THR A 149 2.45 -15.29 -10.51
N THR A 150 1.77 -15.90 -9.55
CA THR A 150 0.54 -16.66 -9.76
C THR A 150 -0.64 -15.88 -9.17
N TYR A 151 -1.65 -15.60 -9.98
CA TYR A 151 -2.86 -14.91 -9.52
C TYR A 151 -3.93 -15.92 -9.15
N LEU A 152 -4.58 -15.72 -8.01
CA LEU A 152 -5.58 -16.62 -7.44
C LEU A 152 -6.84 -15.86 -7.03
N PRO A 153 -8.01 -16.48 -7.08
CA PRO A 153 -9.24 -15.86 -6.60
C PRO A 153 -9.11 -15.46 -5.11
N LEU A 154 -9.53 -14.24 -4.79
CA LEU A 154 -9.64 -13.81 -3.39
C LEU A 154 -10.72 -14.65 -2.70
N ASN A 155 -10.44 -15.11 -1.47
CA ASN A 155 -11.31 -15.95 -0.64
C ASN A 155 -11.44 -17.44 -1.09
N ASP A 156 -10.65 -17.91 -2.05
CA ASP A 156 -10.56 -19.33 -2.42
C ASP A 156 -9.32 -19.95 -1.78
N ILE A 157 -9.42 -20.33 -0.49
CA ILE A 157 -8.26 -20.81 0.28
C ILE A 157 -7.68 -22.13 -0.26
N GLU A 158 -8.49 -22.96 -0.89
CA GLU A 158 -8.04 -24.23 -1.46
C GLU A 158 -7.09 -23.99 -2.63
N ALA A 159 -7.40 -23.02 -3.49
CA ALA A 159 -6.51 -22.62 -4.59
C ALA A 159 -5.16 -22.09 -4.07
N TRP A 160 -5.18 -21.31 -2.99
CA TRP A 160 -3.94 -20.78 -2.38
C TRP A 160 -3.14 -21.89 -1.70
N GLU A 161 -3.75 -22.80 -0.96
CA GLU A 161 -3.05 -23.93 -0.34
C GLU A 161 -2.39 -24.83 -1.36
N LYS A 162 -3.08 -25.15 -2.47
CA LYS A 162 -2.54 -25.96 -3.58
C LYS A 162 -1.25 -25.35 -4.15
N GLU A 163 -1.19 -24.02 -4.29
CA GLU A 163 -0.01 -23.33 -4.81
C GLU A 163 1.11 -23.26 -3.76
N LEU A 164 0.78 -22.97 -2.50
CA LEU A 164 1.74 -22.93 -1.38
C LEU A 164 2.40 -24.28 -1.13
N ALA A 165 1.65 -25.38 -1.30
CA ALA A 165 2.14 -26.75 -1.10
C ALA A 165 3.26 -27.16 -2.07
N LYS A 166 3.48 -26.40 -3.16
CA LYS A 166 4.61 -26.61 -4.08
C LYS A 166 5.96 -26.26 -3.46
N GLY A 167 5.97 -25.45 -2.38
CA GLY A 167 7.16 -25.16 -1.57
C GLY A 167 8.12 -24.11 -2.15
N ASP A 168 7.77 -23.44 -3.26
CA ASP A 168 8.60 -22.48 -3.98
C ASP A 168 8.13 -21.01 -3.84
N VAL A 169 7.06 -20.77 -3.08
CA VAL A 169 6.49 -19.44 -2.86
C VAL A 169 7.29 -18.67 -1.82
N CYS A 170 7.75 -17.46 -2.16
CA CYS A 170 8.41 -16.56 -1.22
C CYS A 170 7.40 -15.71 -0.43
N ALA A 171 6.35 -15.24 -1.09
CA ALA A 171 5.37 -14.36 -0.47
C ALA A 171 3.95 -14.57 -1.01
N CYS A 172 2.97 -14.31 -0.14
CA CYS A 172 1.59 -14.03 -0.49
C CYS A 172 1.34 -12.54 -0.22
N ILE A 173 0.92 -11.78 -1.25
CA ILE A 173 0.58 -10.37 -1.11
C ILE A 173 -0.92 -10.17 -1.34
N ILE A 174 -1.59 -9.50 -0.39
CA ILE A 174 -3.02 -9.21 -0.47
C ILE A 174 -3.33 -7.77 -0.05
N GLU A 175 -4.34 -7.18 -0.69
CA GLU A 175 -5.09 -6.06 -0.15
C GLU A 175 -6.26 -6.64 0.67
N CYS A 176 -6.39 -6.30 1.95
CA CYS A 176 -7.54 -6.75 2.75
C CYS A 176 -8.86 -6.17 2.22
N ILE A 177 -8.78 -5.00 1.59
CA ILE A 177 -9.85 -4.36 0.83
C ILE A 177 -9.24 -3.94 -0.51
N GLN A 178 -9.57 -4.64 -1.59
CA GLN A 178 -9.09 -4.31 -2.93
C GLN A 178 -9.75 -3.03 -3.43
N GLY A 179 -9.05 -1.91 -3.38
CA GLY A 179 -9.61 -0.62 -3.82
C GLY A 179 -9.86 -0.57 -5.32
N VAL A 180 -8.82 -0.70 -6.12
CA VAL A 180 -8.89 -0.69 -7.60
C VAL A 180 -9.68 -1.88 -8.14
N GLY A 181 -9.64 -2.99 -7.45
CA GLY A 181 -10.37 -4.22 -7.80
C GLY A 181 -11.91 -4.14 -7.64
N GLY A 182 -12.45 -2.99 -7.18
CA GLY A 182 -13.89 -2.75 -7.04
C GLY A 182 -14.42 -3.02 -5.63
N ILE A 183 -13.65 -2.64 -4.61
CA ILE A 183 -13.97 -2.73 -3.18
C ILE A 183 -14.33 -4.17 -2.76
N ARG A 184 -13.48 -5.12 -3.14
CA ARG A 184 -13.62 -6.52 -2.77
C ARG A 184 -12.92 -6.77 -1.44
N LEU A 185 -13.58 -7.48 -0.54
CA LEU A 185 -13.11 -7.73 0.83
C LEU A 185 -12.57 -9.16 0.96
N ALA A 186 -11.42 -9.28 1.61
CA ALA A 186 -11.00 -10.56 2.16
C ALA A 186 -11.90 -10.93 3.34
N THR A 187 -12.30 -12.19 3.45
CA THR A 187 -13.04 -12.66 4.63
C THR A 187 -12.08 -13.01 5.77
N PRO A 188 -12.53 -12.90 7.04
CA PRO A 188 -11.70 -13.30 8.18
C PRO A 188 -11.22 -14.75 8.08
N GLU A 189 -12.08 -15.67 7.68
CA GLU A 189 -11.78 -17.09 7.54
C GLU A 189 -10.67 -17.33 6.51
N PHE A 190 -10.75 -16.66 5.35
CA PHE A 190 -9.70 -16.71 4.33
C PHE A 190 -8.38 -16.16 4.85
N ALA A 191 -8.40 -14.97 5.44
CA ALA A 191 -7.19 -14.29 5.88
C ALA A 191 -6.45 -15.07 6.99
N GLN A 192 -7.19 -15.59 7.96
CA GLN A 192 -6.64 -16.42 9.06
C GLN A 192 -6.07 -17.74 8.53
N ALA A 193 -6.79 -18.40 7.63
CA ALA A 193 -6.30 -19.61 6.99
C ALA A 193 -5.04 -19.33 6.15
N LEU A 194 -5.03 -18.24 5.36
CA LEU A 194 -3.86 -17.84 4.57
C LEU A 194 -2.64 -17.57 5.45
N GLN A 195 -2.81 -16.86 6.58
CA GLN A 195 -1.72 -16.64 7.54
C GLN A 195 -1.18 -17.98 8.08
N ALA A 196 -2.06 -18.90 8.44
CA ALA A 196 -1.65 -20.23 8.94
C ALA A 196 -0.89 -21.03 7.86
N LEU A 197 -1.35 -20.97 6.60
CA LEU A 197 -0.70 -21.62 5.46
C LEU A 197 0.66 -20.99 5.13
N CYS A 198 0.78 -19.67 5.15
CA CYS A 198 2.06 -18.99 4.98
C CYS A 198 3.08 -19.47 6.01
N LYS A 199 2.67 -19.54 7.30
CA LYS A 199 3.52 -20.09 8.36
C LYS A 199 3.87 -21.57 8.13
N LYS A 200 2.90 -22.40 7.74
CA LYS A 200 3.08 -23.85 7.48
C LYS A 200 4.09 -24.09 6.36
N TYR A 201 4.03 -23.34 5.27
CA TYR A 201 4.87 -23.52 4.08
C TYR A 201 6.09 -22.61 4.02
N GLY A 202 6.28 -21.75 5.04
CA GLY A 202 7.43 -20.83 5.15
C GLY A 202 7.42 -19.74 4.10
N ALA A 203 6.25 -19.26 3.69
CA ALA A 203 6.06 -18.09 2.87
C ALA A 203 5.80 -16.84 3.74
N ILE A 204 6.09 -15.66 3.23
CA ILE A 204 5.88 -14.38 3.92
C ILE A 204 4.49 -13.83 3.57
N LEU A 205 3.69 -13.49 4.58
CA LEU A 205 2.41 -12.80 4.38
C LEU A 205 2.63 -11.29 4.35
N ILE A 206 2.31 -10.65 3.23
CA ILE A 206 2.36 -9.20 3.03
C ILE A 206 0.94 -8.67 2.93
N CYS A 207 0.59 -7.73 3.82
CA CYS A 207 -0.64 -6.96 3.72
C CYS A 207 -0.36 -5.59 3.13
N ASP A 208 -0.93 -5.33 1.94
CA ASP A 208 -0.88 -4.03 1.30
C ASP A 208 -1.94 -3.11 1.90
N GLU A 209 -1.51 -2.25 2.82
CA GLU A 209 -2.33 -1.25 3.50
C GLU A 209 -2.22 0.15 2.88
N ILE A 210 -1.66 0.25 1.68
CA ILE A 210 -1.42 1.52 0.98
C ILE A 210 -2.71 2.31 0.79
N GLN A 211 -3.82 1.64 0.47
CA GLN A 211 -5.10 2.32 0.30
C GLN A 211 -6.06 2.10 1.46
N CYS A 212 -6.08 0.91 2.06
CA CYS A 212 -7.05 0.56 3.11
C CYS A 212 -6.58 0.90 4.53
N GLY A 213 -5.31 1.24 4.74
CA GLY A 213 -4.75 1.61 6.03
C GLY A 213 -5.07 3.03 6.50
N TYR A 214 -4.43 3.42 7.57
CA TYR A 214 -4.51 4.76 8.17
C TYR A 214 -5.94 5.20 8.52
N GLY A 215 -6.71 4.31 9.15
CA GLY A 215 -8.04 4.62 9.65
C GLY A 215 -9.15 4.60 8.59
N ARG A 216 -8.84 4.34 7.30
CA ARG A 216 -9.81 4.34 6.20
C ARG A 216 -11.00 3.41 6.45
N SER A 217 -10.76 2.26 7.05
CA SER A 217 -11.77 1.25 7.37
C SER A 217 -12.32 1.34 8.81
N GLY A 218 -11.85 2.30 9.62
CA GLY A 218 -12.23 2.47 11.03
C GLY A 218 -11.27 1.84 12.04
N LYS A 219 -10.37 0.94 11.63
CA LYS A 219 -9.19 0.53 12.40
C LYS A 219 -7.94 1.13 11.78
N PHE A 220 -6.81 1.19 12.51
CA PHE A 220 -5.59 1.78 11.99
C PHE A 220 -5.13 1.09 10.71
N PHE A 221 -5.11 -0.24 10.70
CA PHE A 221 -4.94 -1.08 9.52
C PHE A 221 -6.18 -1.94 9.25
N ALA A 222 -6.52 -2.15 7.97
CA ALA A 222 -7.70 -2.93 7.60
C ALA A 222 -7.60 -4.40 8.00
N HIS A 223 -6.39 -5.01 7.95
CA HIS A 223 -6.18 -6.39 8.37
C HIS A 223 -6.51 -6.65 9.85
N GLN A 224 -6.56 -5.63 10.68
CA GLN A 224 -6.98 -5.75 12.08
C GLN A 224 -8.47 -6.14 12.23
N TRP A 225 -9.31 -5.94 11.19
CA TRP A 225 -10.67 -6.47 11.15
C TRP A 225 -10.73 -7.97 10.90
N LEU A 226 -9.67 -8.53 10.31
CA LEU A 226 -9.57 -9.95 9.94
C LEU A 226 -8.89 -10.79 11.02
N ASP A 227 -8.45 -10.15 12.12
CA ASP A 227 -7.74 -10.77 13.24
C ASP A 227 -6.50 -11.57 12.79
N ILE A 228 -5.72 -10.97 11.89
CA ILE A 228 -4.43 -11.49 11.42
C ILE A 228 -3.29 -10.55 11.78
N ARG A 229 -2.07 -11.10 11.81
CA ARG A 229 -0.84 -10.36 12.01
C ARG A 229 0.14 -10.71 10.89
N PRO A 230 0.19 -9.92 9.80
CA PRO A 230 1.06 -10.20 8.66
C PRO A 230 2.54 -10.04 9.02
N ASP A 231 3.43 -10.68 8.25
CA ASP A 231 4.88 -10.53 8.46
C ASP A 231 5.38 -9.16 8.01
N ILE A 232 4.76 -8.59 6.96
CA ILE A 232 5.10 -7.27 6.40
C ILE A 232 3.82 -6.48 6.13
N ILE A 233 3.84 -5.21 6.48
CA ILE A 233 2.78 -4.23 6.18
C ILE A 233 3.36 -3.16 5.28
N THR A 234 2.77 -2.94 4.11
CA THR A 234 3.18 -1.86 3.21
C THR A 234 2.22 -0.69 3.30
N CYS A 235 2.77 0.52 3.37
CA CYS A 235 2.02 1.75 3.64
C CYS A 235 2.40 2.85 2.65
N ALA A 236 1.46 3.73 2.36
CA ALA A 236 1.64 4.98 1.63
C ALA A 236 0.36 5.83 1.73
N LYS A 237 0.12 6.74 0.78
CA LYS A 237 -1.10 7.57 0.71
C LYS A 237 -1.38 8.31 2.01
N GLY A 238 -2.21 7.74 2.88
CA GLY A 238 -2.64 8.37 4.12
C GLY A 238 -1.54 8.72 5.13
N ILE A 239 -0.32 8.23 4.94
CA ILE A 239 0.82 8.59 5.82
C ILE A 239 1.37 9.99 5.52
N GLY A 240 1.11 10.57 4.34
CA GLY A 240 1.56 11.92 3.99
C GLY A 240 1.91 12.09 2.53
#